data_4cf6ccdf21d93e552f316f5ce7fb5c50
#
_entry.id   4cf6ccdf21d93e552f316f5ce7fb5c50
#
_cell.length_a   1.000
_cell.length_b   1.000
_cell.length_c   1.000
_cell.angle_alpha   90.00
_cell.angle_beta   90.00
_cell.angle_gamma   90.00
#
_symmetry.space_group_name_H-M   'P 1'
#
loop_
_entity.id
_entity.type
_entity.pdbx_description
1 polymer ?
#
loop_
_entity_poly.entity_id
_entity_poly.type
_entity_poly.pdbx_seq_one_letter_code
_entity_poly.pdbx_strand_id
1 'polypeptide(L)'
;TGKSEEYVGKALKGKREQALIATKVRGPMGEGPHGEGLSRKSIFHEVEASLRRLQTDYVDLYQLHWVDKDTSIEETLRALDDLIKQGKVRYIGCSNYEAWRLCETVWTSKSLNLNPIVSTQPAYSLLDRGIESEVIPFCEEYQIGVIPYFPLAHGLLTGKYKRNQKPPKGSRLEAKSEPYETANFNLIEGLEKFATDRGHTILELAFAWLLSKNIVSTVIAGATKIEQIQSNAAAADWVLTGEEVDEINKLLEE
;
A
#
# COMPACT_ATOMS: atom_id res chain seq x y z
N THR A 1 -11.04 -0.68 -14.58
CA THR A 1 -12.27 -0.33 -13.87
C THR A 1 -12.91 -1.59 -13.28
N GLY A 2 -12.57 -1.91 -12.03
CA GLY A 2 -13.15 -3.03 -11.29
C GLY A 2 -12.66 -4.44 -11.66
N LYS A 3 -11.85 -4.63 -12.69
CA LYS A 3 -11.34 -5.94 -13.13
C LYS A 3 -10.58 -6.70 -12.04
N SER A 4 -9.78 -5.99 -11.24
CA SER A 4 -9.05 -6.62 -10.12
C SER A 4 -10.00 -7.23 -9.11
N GLU A 5 -11.08 -6.52 -8.74
CA GLU A 5 -12.10 -7.02 -7.82
C GLU A 5 -12.84 -8.23 -8.41
N GLU A 6 -13.15 -8.23 -9.71
CA GLU A 6 -13.77 -9.38 -10.37
C GLU A 6 -12.88 -10.64 -10.31
N TYR A 7 -11.55 -10.49 -10.51
CA TYR A 7 -10.61 -11.60 -10.41
C TYR A 7 -10.47 -12.09 -8.97
N VAL A 8 -10.37 -11.17 -8.00
CA VAL A 8 -10.32 -11.52 -6.58
C VAL A 8 -11.59 -12.25 -6.16
N GLY A 9 -12.79 -11.76 -6.54
CA GLY A 9 -14.05 -12.40 -6.23
C GLY A 9 -14.15 -13.83 -6.80
N LYS A 10 -13.71 -14.03 -8.05
CA LYS A 10 -13.64 -15.37 -8.66
C LYS A 10 -12.65 -16.30 -7.94
N ALA A 11 -11.47 -15.78 -7.58
CA ALA A 11 -10.42 -16.56 -6.93
C ALA A 11 -10.81 -17.01 -5.51
N LEU A 12 -11.58 -16.18 -4.80
CA LEU A 12 -11.99 -16.43 -3.42
C LEU A 12 -13.33 -17.12 -3.29
N LYS A 13 -13.97 -17.52 -4.38
CA LYS A 13 -15.23 -18.28 -4.34
C LYS A 13 -15.06 -19.56 -3.53
N GLY A 14 -15.85 -19.71 -2.45
CA GLY A 14 -15.76 -20.82 -1.49
C GLY A 14 -14.55 -20.77 -0.55
N LYS A 15 -13.78 -19.65 -0.56
CA LYS A 15 -12.58 -19.43 0.28
C LYS A 15 -12.60 -18.05 0.95
N ARG A 16 -13.75 -17.38 1.01
CA ARG A 16 -13.87 -15.99 1.48
C ARG A 16 -13.23 -15.79 2.86
N GLU A 17 -13.43 -16.71 3.76
CA GLU A 17 -12.94 -16.66 5.14
C GLU A 17 -11.41 -16.89 5.27
N GLN A 18 -10.74 -17.29 4.20
CA GLN A 18 -9.30 -17.54 4.20
C GLN A 18 -8.47 -16.28 3.83
N ALA A 19 -9.14 -15.18 3.48
CA ALA A 19 -8.46 -13.97 3.04
C ALA A 19 -9.13 -12.70 3.59
N LEU A 20 -8.32 -11.73 3.97
CA LEU A 20 -8.76 -10.38 4.23
C LEU A 20 -8.79 -9.61 2.90
N ILE A 21 -9.96 -9.10 2.53
CA ILE A 21 -10.13 -8.31 1.31
C ILE A 21 -10.06 -6.82 1.64
N ALA A 22 -9.10 -6.15 1.02
CA ALA A 22 -9.01 -4.69 1.03
C ALA A 22 -9.38 -4.13 -0.34
N THR A 23 -10.27 -3.14 -0.39
CA THR A 23 -10.54 -2.37 -1.61
C THR A 23 -10.62 -0.88 -1.30
N LYS A 24 -10.77 -0.06 -2.33
CA LYS A 24 -10.65 1.39 -2.21
C LYS A 24 -11.82 2.12 -2.87
N VAL A 25 -12.08 3.33 -2.37
CA VAL A 25 -13.05 4.29 -2.91
C VAL A 25 -12.36 5.61 -3.25
N ARG A 26 -12.94 6.45 -4.03
CA ARG A 26 -12.57 7.78 -4.50
C ARG A 26 -12.16 7.82 -5.97
N GLY A 27 -11.49 6.80 -6.49
CA GLY A 27 -11.05 6.83 -7.89
C GLY A 27 -12.22 6.83 -8.88
N PRO A 28 -12.02 7.35 -10.11
CA PRO A 28 -13.08 7.38 -11.13
C PRO A 28 -13.47 5.96 -11.56
N MET A 29 -14.73 5.61 -11.36
CA MET A 29 -15.31 4.30 -11.69
C MET A 29 -16.43 4.40 -12.75
N GLY A 30 -16.92 5.59 -13.03
CA GLY A 30 -17.96 5.86 -14.01
C GLY A 30 -18.01 7.32 -14.42
N GLU A 31 -18.90 7.63 -15.37
CA GLU A 31 -19.18 9.01 -15.79
C GLU A 31 -20.18 9.67 -14.85
N GLY A 32 -20.15 11.03 -14.77
CA GLY A 32 -21.08 11.83 -14.02
C GLY A 32 -20.63 12.21 -12.61
N PRO A 33 -21.41 13.03 -11.91
CA PRO A 33 -20.99 13.71 -10.67
C PRO A 33 -20.79 12.80 -9.45
N HIS A 34 -21.14 11.53 -9.55
CA HIS A 34 -20.99 10.54 -8.48
C HIS A 34 -20.11 9.34 -8.89
N GLY A 35 -19.48 9.43 -10.06
CA GLY A 35 -18.55 8.41 -10.56
C GLY A 35 -17.19 8.41 -9.85
N GLU A 36 -16.94 9.39 -8.98
CA GLU A 36 -15.73 9.50 -8.14
C GLU A 36 -16.02 10.29 -6.85
N GLY A 37 -15.02 10.43 -5.98
CA GLY A 37 -15.08 11.25 -4.79
C GLY A 37 -15.44 10.48 -3.52
N LEU A 38 -15.53 11.24 -2.41
CA LEU A 38 -15.77 10.72 -1.06
C LEU A 38 -17.07 11.22 -0.44
N SER A 39 -17.97 11.77 -1.26
CA SER A 39 -19.30 12.10 -0.77
C SER A 39 -20.04 10.86 -0.26
N ARG A 40 -20.94 11.03 0.67
CA ARG A 40 -21.77 9.94 1.19
C ARG A 40 -22.39 9.12 0.05
N LYS A 41 -22.94 9.79 -0.96
CA LYS A 41 -23.57 9.12 -2.10
C LYS A 41 -22.58 8.28 -2.90
N SER A 42 -21.40 8.81 -3.20
CA SER A 42 -20.34 8.11 -3.93
C SER A 42 -19.84 6.88 -3.14
N ILE A 43 -19.58 7.04 -1.84
CA ILE A 43 -19.13 5.95 -0.96
C ILE A 43 -20.12 4.79 -0.95
N PHE A 44 -21.42 5.07 -0.77
CA PHE A 44 -22.44 4.03 -0.75
C PHE A 44 -22.63 3.37 -2.12
N HIS A 45 -22.59 4.14 -3.20
CA HIS A 45 -22.69 3.59 -4.55
C HIS A 45 -21.51 2.67 -4.86
N GLU A 46 -20.29 3.10 -4.56
CA GLU A 46 -19.07 2.36 -4.91
C GLU A 46 -18.87 1.11 -4.04
N VAL A 47 -19.23 1.13 -2.75
CA VAL A 47 -19.14 -0.09 -1.93
C VAL A 47 -20.06 -1.18 -2.45
N GLU A 48 -21.30 -0.85 -2.85
CA GLU A 48 -22.23 -1.81 -3.44
C GLU A 48 -21.70 -2.39 -4.75
N ALA A 49 -21.07 -1.54 -5.58
CA ALA A 49 -20.44 -1.97 -6.82
C ALA A 49 -19.24 -2.90 -6.55
N SER A 50 -18.40 -2.56 -5.56
CA SER A 50 -17.26 -3.38 -5.13
C SER A 50 -17.72 -4.74 -4.59
N LEU A 51 -18.71 -4.77 -3.71
CA LEU A 51 -19.28 -6.02 -3.17
C LEU A 51 -19.81 -6.95 -4.27
N ARG A 52 -20.52 -6.41 -5.27
CA ARG A 52 -20.98 -7.19 -6.44
C ARG A 52 -19.82 -7.77 -7.24
N ARG A 53 -18.75 -6.96 -7.54
CA ARG A 53 -17.58 -7.43 -8.29
C ARG A 53 -16.79 -8.48 -7.51
N LEU A 54 -16.63 -8.28 -6.20
CA LEU A 54 -15.96 -9.19 -5.28
C LEU A 54 -16.77 -10.45 -4.95
N GLN A 55 -18.07 -10.49 -5.28
CA GLN A 55 -18.99 -11.61 -4.99
C GLN A 55 -19.05 -11.93 -3.48
N THR A 56 -19.11 -10.92 -2.63
CA THR A 56 -19.17 -11.02 -1.17
C THR A 56 -20.12 -9.94 -0.63
N ASP A 57 -20.61 -10.13 0.57
CA ASP A 57 -21.48 -9.20 1.29
C ASP A 57 -20.73 -8.23 2.21
N TYR A 58 -19.42 -8.43 2.41
CA TYR A 58 -18.58 -7.53 3.19
C TYR A 58 -17.14 -7.47 2.66
N VAL A 59 -16.44 -6.37 2.96
CA VAL A 59 -15.01 -6.23 2.83
C VAL A 59 -14.36 -6.03 4.20
N ASP A 60 -13.13 -6.53 4.36
CA ASP A 60 -12.42 -6.44 5.62
C ASP A 60 -11.86 -5.04 5.84
N LEU A 61 -11.30 -4.44 4.79
CA LEU A 61 -10.73 -3.10 4.84
C LEU A 61 -11.22 -2.25 3.66
N TYR A 62 -11.89 -1.13 3.95
CA TYR A 62 -12.31 -0.17 2.93
C TYR A 62 -11.51 1.11 3.08
N GLN A 63 -10.78 1.48 2.02
CA GLN A 63 -9.76 2.53 2.10
C GLN A 63 -10.13 3.75 1.25
N LEU A 64 -9.94 4.94 1.80
CA LEU A 64 -9.94 6.20 1.07
C LEU A 64 -8.67 6.25 0.21
N HIS A 65 -8.81 6.19 -1.13
CA HIS A 65 -7.66 6.03 -2.05
C HIS A 65 -6.77 7.28 -2.11
N TRP A 66 -7.39 8.46 -2.10
CA TRP A 66 -6.78 9.79 -2.03
C TRP A 66 -7.68 10.73 -1.26
N VAL A 67 -7.11 11.87 -0.86
CA VAL A 67 -7.87 12.98 -0.30
C VAL A 67 -8.88 13.48 -1.33
N ASP A 68 -10.09 13.72 -0.88
CA ASP A 68 -11.10 14.50 -1.59
C ASP A 68 -11.17 15.90 -0.97
N LYS A 69 -10.94 16.92 -1.80
CA LYS A 69 -10.94 18.32 -1.35
C LYS A 69 -12.34 18.96 -1.37
N ASP A 70 -13.26 18.31 -2.07
CA ASP A 70 -14.62 18.82 -2.29
C ASP A 70 -15.63 18.27 -1.28
N THR A 71 -15.23 17.22 -0.54
CA THR A 71 -16.06 16.62 0.52
C THR A 71 -15.40 16.77 1.88
N SER A 72 -16.17 17.19 2.88
CA SER A 72 -15.67 17.30 4.25
C SER A 72 -15.29 15.92 4.80
N ILE A 73 -14.22 15.88 5.60
CA ILE A 73 -13.81 14.62 6.25
C ILE A 73 -14.89 14.09 7.19
N GLU A 74 -15.70 14.96 7.80
CA GLU A 74 -16.82 14.56 8.64
C GLU A 74 -17.88 13.78 7.85
N GLU A 75 -18.32 14.28 6.68
CA GLU A 75 -19.29 13.57 5.83
C GLU A 75 -18.77 12.20 5.43
N THR A 76 -17.50 12.15 5.00
CA THR A 76 -16.83 10.93 4.62
C THR A 76 -16.81 9.90 5.77
N LEU A 77 -16.37 10.32 6.96
CA LEU A 77 -16.27 9.42 8.13
C LEU A 77 -17.64 8.94 8.61
N ARG A 78 -18.67 9.78 8.60
CA ARG A 78 -20.04 9.38 8.92
C ARG A 78 -20.57 8.34 7.93
N ALA A 79 -20.27 8.49 6.64
CA ALA A 79 -20.67 7.53 5.62
C ALA A 79 -19.98 6.16 5.84
N LEU A 80 -18.68 6.16 6.13
CA LEU A 80 -17.92 4.95 6.42
C LEU A 80 -18.38 4.26 7.71
N ASP A 81 -18.68 5.02 8.76
CA ASP A 81 -19.20 4.52 10.03
C ASP A 81 -20.55 3.82 9.85
N ASP A 82 -21.42 4.38 9.02
CA ASP A 82 -22.70 3.74 8.68
C ASP A 82 -22.52 2.43 7.89
N LEU A 83 -21.49 2.32 7.04
CA LEU A 83 -21.16 1.06 6.35
C LEU A 83 -20.64 -0.01 7.31
N ILE A 84 -19.89 0.39 8.35
CA ILE A 84 -19.47 -0.52 9.42
C ILE A 84 -20.68 -1.00 10.21
N LYS A 85 -21.58 -0.10 10.61
CA LYS A 85 -22.83 -0.45 11.32
C LYS A 85 -23.74 -1.37 10.50
N GLN A 86 -23.73 -1.24 9.16
CA GLN A 86 -24.46 -2.14 8.25
C GLN A 86 -23.77 -3.50 8.06
N GLY A 87 -22.54 -3.69 8.58
CA GLY A 87 -21.76 -4.90 8.43
C GLY A 87 -21.14 -5.11 7.04
N LYS A 88 -21.21 -4.12 6.15
CA LYS A 88 -20.62 -4.17 4.80
C LYS A 88 -19.12 -3.93 4.80
N VAL A 89 -18.61 -3.26 5.80
CA VAL A 89 -17.18 -2.93 6.01
C VAL A 89 -16.82 -3.34 7.43
N ARG A 90 -15.67 -4.00 7.62
CA ARG A 90 -15.18 -4.35 8.96
C ARG A 90 -14.31 -3.24 9.53
N TYR A 91 -13.35 -2.77 8.75
CA TYR A 91 -12.40 -1.72 9.14
C TYR A 91 -12.25 -0.69 8.03
N ILE A 92 -11.87 0.52 8.39
CA ILE A 92 -11.60 1.60 7.46
C ILE A 92 -10.14 2.03 7.52
N GLY A 93 -9.61 2.49 6.39
CA GLY A 93 -8.25 3.01 6.26
C GLY A 93 -8.16 4.11 5.23
N CYS A 94 -6.97 4.63 5.01
CA CYS A 94 -6.73 5.62 3.97
C CYS A 94 -5.44 5.30 3.20
N SER A 95 -5.19 6.05 2.14
CA SER A 95 -3.99 5.95 1.30
C SER A 95 -3.61 7.34 0.83
N ASN A 96 -2.29 7.61 0.74
CA ASN A 96 -1.78 8.89 0.25
C ASN A 96 -2.22 10.11 1.07
N TYR A 97 -2.35 9.93 2.38
CA TYR A 97 -2.64 10.99 3.33
C TYR A 97 -1.34 11.49 3.97
N GLU A 98 -1.12 12.79 3.98
CA GLU A 98 -0.08 13.46 4.75
C GLU A 98 -0.38 13.38 6.24
N ALA A 99 0.62 13.52 7.10
CA ALA A 99 0.47 13.38 8.56
C ALA A 99 -0.60 14.32 9.15
N TRP A 100 -0.66 15.59 8.68
CA TRP A 100 -1.67 16.54 9.14
C TRP A 100 -3.10 16.10 8.77
N ARG A 101 -3.27 15.46 7.61
CA ARG A 101 -4.57 14.95 7.17
C ARG A 101 -4.96 13.68 7.94
N LEU A 102 -3.99 12.83 8.29
CA LEU A 102 -4.21 11.71 9.20
C LEU A 102 -4.65 12.22 10.58
N CYS A 103 -3.99 13.26 11.10
CA CYS A 103 -4.34 13.90 12.36
C CYS A 103 -5.78 14.43 12.33
N GLU A 104 -6.16 15.19 11.30
CA GLU A 104 -7.51 15.67 11.10
C GLU A 104 -8.53 14.53 11.09
N THR A 105 -8.24 13.45 10.35
CA THR A 105 -9.12 12.27 10.23
C THR A 105 -9.32 11.58 11.57
N VAL A 106 -8.23 11.33 12.31
CA VAL A 106 -8.26 10.67 13.63
C VAL A 106 -9.02 11.51 14.65
N TRP A 107 -8.73 12.82 14.72
CA TRP A 107 -9.39 13.69 15.70
C TRP A 107 -10.85 13.97 15.37
N THR A 108 -11.22 14.04 14.09
CA THR A 108 -12.62 14.13 13.67
C THR A 108 -13.40 12.89 14.08
N SER A 109 -12.86 11.67 13.82
CA SER A 109 -13.54 10.45 14.27
C SER A 109 -13.65 10.36 15.80
N LYS A 110 -12.61 10.73 16.54
CA LYS A 110 -12.66 10.77 18.02
C LYS A 110 -13.70 11.76 18.54
N SER A 111 -13.71 12.99 18.01
CA SER A 111 -14.63 14.05 18.47
C SER A 111 -16.09 13.73 18.20
N LEU A 112 -16.37 12.96 17.15
CA LEU A 112 -17.72 12.57 16.73
C LEU A 112 -18.11 11.16 17.20
N ASN A 113 -17.23 10.48 17.97
CA ASN A 113 -17.42 9.11 18.44
C ASN A 113 -17.75 8.12 17.30
N LEU A 114 -17.00 8.23 16.20
CA LEU A 114 -17.08 7.37 15.02
C LEU A 114 -15.96 6.30 15.06
N ASN A 115 -16.12 5.23 14.27
CA ASN A 115 -15.07 4.24 14.09
C ASN A 115 -13.80 4.90 13.50
N PRO A 116 -12.60 4.65 14.07
CA PRO A 116 -11.36 5.23 13.60
C PRO A 116 -10.81 4.51 12.35
N ILE A 117 -9.94 5.19 11.59
CA ILE A 117 -9.07 4.51 10.63
C ILE A 117 -8.08 3.61 11.37
N VAL A 118 -7.83 2.42 10.85
CA VAL A 118 -6.88 1.44 11.44
C VAL A 118 -5.60 1.31 10.66
N SER A 119 -5.55 1.82 9.42
CA SER A 119 -4.37 1.72 8.56
C SER A 119 -4.24 2.88 7.61
N THR A 120 -2.99 3.14 7.21
CA THR A 120 -2.65 4.00 6.06
C THR A 120 -1.82 3.24 5.05
N GLN A 121 -2.03 3.54 3.76
CA GLN A 121 -1.34 2.89 2.65
C GLN A 121 -0.54 3.92 1.85
N PRO A 122 0.72 4.21 2.22
CA PRO A 122 1.62 5.13 1.52
C PRO A 122 2.57 4.43 0.55
N ALA A 123 3.23 5.19 -0.35
CA ALA A 123 4.46 4.76 -0.99
C ALA A 123 5.56 4.64 0.08
N TYR A 124 6.25 3.50 0.10
CA TYR A 124 7.36 3.30 1.02
C TYR A 124 8.28 2.16 0.57
N SER A 125 9.56 2.43 0.50
CA SER A 125 10.60 1.47 0.11
C SER A 125 11.97 1.95 0.58
N LEU A 126 13.01 1.14 0.39
CA LEU A 126 14.41 1.55 0.61
C LEU A 126 14.82 2.81 -0.17
N LEU A 127 14.16 3.10 -1.31
CA LEU A 127 14.47 4.26 -2.16
C LEU A 127 13.44 5.41 -2.04
N ASP A 128 12.36 5.21 -1.30
CA ASP A 128 11.32 6.22 -1.06
C ASP A 128 10.96 6.20 0.42
N ARG A 129 11.56 7.10 1.19
CA ARG A 129 11.50 7.15 2.67
C ARG A 129 10.82 8.42 3.20
N GLY A 130 10.20 9.20 2.33
CA GLY A 130 9.62 10.51 2.70
C GLY A 130 8.61 10.47 3.84
N ILE A 131 7.95 9.32 4.07
CA ILE A 131 6.98 9.15 5.16
C ILE A 131 7.60 9.01 6.56
N GLU A 132 8.92 8.79 6.65
CA GLU A 132 9.59 8.54 7.93
C GLU A 132 9.66 9.78 8.83
N SER A 133 9.60 10.98 8.24
CA SER A 133 9.71 12.23 9.00
C SER A 133 8.46 12.57 9.82
N GLU A 134 7.26 12.24 9.33
CA GLU A 134 6.01 12.66 9.95
C GLU A 134 4.97 11.54 10.03
N VAL A 135 4.74 10.81 8.91
CA VAL A 135 3.67 9.80 8.84
C VAL A 135 3.97 8.60 9.74
N ILE A 136 5.21 8.08 9.72
CA ILE A 136 5.59 6.95 10.57
C ILE A 136 5.47 7.29 12.05
N PRO A 137 6.07 8.38 12.59
CA PRO A 137 5.91 8.76 13.98
C PRO A 137 4.44 8.97 14.40
N PHE A 138 3.64 9.58 13.52
CA PHE A 138 2.21 9.73 13.77
C PHE A 138 1.50 8.37 13.87
N CYS A 139 1.80 7.45 12.96
CA CYS A 139 1.20 6.11 12.96
C CYS A 139 1.60 5.30 14.20
N GLU A 140 2.83 5.39 14.66
CA GLU A 140 3.32 4.76 15.88
C GLU A 140 2.58 5.29 17.11
N GLU A 141 2.45 6.62 17.25
CA GLU A 141 1.75 7.26 18.37
C GLU A 141 0.26 6.87 18.43
N TYR A 142 -0.40 6.80 17.26
CA TYR A 142 -1.83 6.52 17.17
C TYR A 142 -2.17 5.06 16.87
N GLN A 143 -1.16 4.16 16.81
CA GLN A 143 -1.32 2.74 16.53
C GLN A 143 -2.06 2.45 15.22
N ILE A 144 -1.71 3.18 14.16
CA ILE A 144 -2.24 3.03 12.80
C ILE A 144 -1.28 2.20 11.99
N GLY A 145 -1.69 1.02 11.54
CA GLY A 145 -0.85 0.13 10.73
C GLY A 145 -0.48 0.73 9.38
N VAL A 146 0.77 0.54 8.96
CA VAL A 146 1.26 0.99 7.65
C VAL A 146 1.27 -0.19 6.68
N ILE A 147 0.72 0.03 5.48
CA ILE A 147 0.62 -0.96 4.40
C ILE A 147 1.34 -0.41 3.16
N PRO A 148 2.66 -0.54 3.04
CA PRO A 148 3.43 0.04 1.95
C PRO A 148 3.01 -0.45 0.56
N TYR A 149 2.88 0.47 -0.40
CA TYR A 149 2.86 0.13 -1.81
C TYR A 149 4.17 0.58 -2.49
N PHE A 150 4.50 0.03 -3.66
CA PHE A 150 5.78 0.18 -4.36
C PHE A 150 7.02 -0.28 -3.56
N PRO A 151 6.96 -1.42 -2.85
CA PRO A 151 8.07 -1.91 -2.04
C PRO A 151 9.36 -2.11 -2.84
N LEU A 152 9.23 -2.37 -4.15
CA LEU A 152 10.34 -2.59 -5.07
C LEU A 152 10.70 -1.36 -5.91
N ALA A 153 10.27 -0.15 -5.51
CA ALA A 153 10.59 1.12 -6.17
C ALA A 153 10.46 1.03 -7.71
N HIS A 154 9.25 0.78 -8.20
CA HIS A 154 8.96 0.55 -9.62
C HIS A 154 9.71 -0.64 -10.27
N GLY A 155 10.33 -1.48 -9.47
CA GLY A 155 11.11 -2.64 -9.87
C GLY A 155 12.62 -2.42 -9.85
N LEU A 156 13.11 -1.25 -9.44
CA LEU A 156 14.55 -0.99 -9.28
C LEU A 156 15.20 -1.97 -8.29
N LEU A 157 14.48 -2.34 -7.22
CA LEU A 157 14.94 -3.28 -6.20
C LEU A 157 14.67 -4.76 -6.54
N THR A 158 14.57 -5.10 -7.83
CA THR A 158 14.43 -6.50 -8.28
C THR A 158 15.72 -7.11 -8.81
N GLY A 159 16.81 -6.33 -8.89
CA GLY A 159 18.08 -6.74 -9.46
C GLY A 159 18.13 -6.82 -11.00
N LYS A 160 17.00 -6.60 -11.71
CA LYS A 160 16.94 -6.71 -13.18
C LYS A 160 17.42 -5.47 -13.93
N TYR A 161 17.49 -4.30 -13.28
CA TYR A 161 17.97 -3.06 -13.87
C TYR A 161 19.42 -2.83 -13.48
N LYS A 162 20.26 -2.54 -14.45
CA LYS A 162 21.70 -2.33 -14.23
C LYS A 162 22.11 -0.96 -14.74
N ARG A 163 23.09 -0.34 -14.09
CA ARG A 163 23.65 0.94 -14.46
C ARG A 163 24.08 0.93 -15.94
N ASN A 164 23.81 2.01 -16.66
CA ASN A 164 24.19 2.21 -18.07
C ASN A 164 23.68 1.14 -19.05
N GLN A 165 22.64 0.38 -18.67
CA GLN A 165 22.00 -0.56 -19.56
C GLN A 165 20.56 -0.13 -19.84
N LYS A 166 20.07 -0.38 -21.06
CA LYS A 166 18.65 -0.14 -21.35
C LYS A 166 17.78 -1.06 -20.49
N PRO A 167 16.66 -0.55 -19.95
CA PRO A 167 15.69 -1.41 -19.27
C PRO A 167 15.30 -2.63 -20.11
N PRO A 168 15.18 -3.81 -19.51
CA PRO A 168 14.79 -5.02 -20.23
C PRO A 168 13.45 -4.85 -20.97
N LYS A 169 13.36 -5.42 -22.19
CA LYS A 169 12.16 -5.35 -23.04
C LYS A 169 10.93 -5.90 -22.30
N GLY A 170 9.82 -5.18 -22.36
CA GLY A 170 8.57 -5.52 -21.67
C GLY A 170 8.59 -5.22 -20.16
N SER A 171 9.67 -4.61 -19.66
CA SER A 171 9.71 -4.20 -18.25
C SER A 171 8.99 -2.87 -18.03
N ARG A 172 8.59 -2.61 -16.78
CA ARG A 172 7.86 -1.39 -16.42
C ARG A 172 8.63 -0.11 -16.78
N LEU A 173 9.95 -0.08 -16.60
CA LEU A 173 10.78 1.10 -16.83
C LEU A 173 11.22 1.24 -18.29
N GLU A 174 10.94 0.28 -19.18
CA GLU A 174 11.04 0.50 -20.61
C GLU A 174 10.02 1.53 -21.10
N ALA A 175 8.79 1.48 -20.54
CA ALA A 175 7.70 2.39 -20.89
C ALA A 175 7.69 3.70 -20.06
N LYS A 176 8.35 3.72 -18.89
CA LYS A 176 8.42 4.85 -17.97
C LYS A 176 9.86 4.97 -17.46
N SER A 177 10.74 5.59 -18.23
CA SER A 177 12.19 5.62 -17.98
C SER A 177 12.62 6.53 -16.81
N GLU A 178 11.82 7.53 -16.45
CA GLU A 178 12.18 8.54 -15.44
C GLU A 178 12.72 7.94 -14.13
N PRO A 179 12.08 6.96 -13.47
CA PRO A 179 12.64 6.39 -12.24
C PRO A 179 13.98 5.67 -12.44
N TYR A 180 14.26 5.19 -13.65
CA TYR A 180 15.55 4.60 -13.99
C TYR A 180 16.62 5.67 -14.19
N GLU A 181 16.29 6.75 -14.90
CA GLU A 181 17.21 7.85 -15.22
C GLU A 181 17.63 8.64 -13.98
N THR A 182 16.73 8.75 -12.98
CA THR A 182 16.96 9.45 -11.71
C THR A 182 17.47 8.55 -10.59
N ALA A 183 17.59 7.23 -10.84
CA ALA A 183 17.95 6.26 -9.80
C ALA A 183 19.37 6.46 -9.27
N ASN A 184 19.51 6.41 -7.94
CA ASN A 184 20.83 6.33 -7.30
C ASN A 184 21.38 4.90 -7.40
N PHE A 185 22.07 4.59 -8.50
CA PHE A 185 22.68 3.28 -8.72
C PHE A 185 23.80 2.95 -7.73
N ASN A 186 24.47 3.93 -7.12
CA ASN A 186 25.47 3.65 -6.08
C ASN A 186 24.80 2.96 -4.89
N LEU A 187 23.67 3.52 -4.43
CA LEU A 187 22.88 2.95 -3.35
C LEU A 187 22.32 1.58 -3.73
N ILE A 188 21.71 1.45 -4.93
CA ILE A 188 21.13 0.17 -5.39
C ILE A 188 22.18 -0.95 -5.43
N GLU A 189 23.37 -0.66 -5.97
CA GLU A 189 24.49 -1.61 -6.05
C GLU A 189 25.06 -1.94 -4.66
N GLY A 190 25.11 -0.96 -3.74
CA GLY A 190 25.47 -1.18 -2.33
C GLY A 190 24.51 -2.10 -1.62
N LEU A 191 23.20 -1.88 -1.78
CA LEU A 191 22.15 -2.74 -1.23
C LEU A 191 22.16 -4.14 -1.86
N GLU A 192 22.39 -4.25 -3.18
CA GLU A 192 22.51 -5.54 -3.87
C GLU A 192 23.71 -6.33 -3.35
N LYS A 193 24.85 -5.65 -3.14
CA LYS A 193 26.04 -6.27 -2.55
C LYS A 193 25.78 -6.74 -1.13
N PHE A 194 25.17 -5.90 -0.27
CA PHE A 194 24.81 -6.25 1.11
C PHE A 194 23.98 -7.54 1.16
N ALA A 195 22.96 -7.66 0.30
CA ALA A 195 22.10 -8.84 0.23
C ALA A 195 22.88 -10.06 -0.27
N THR A 196 23.66 -9.89 -1.35
CA THR A 196 24.42 -11.01 -1.98
C THR A 196 25.48 -11.57 -1.05
N ASP A 197 26.20 -10.74 -0.30
CA ASP A 197 27.20 -11.16 0.69
C ASP A 197 26.59 -12.06 1.80
N ARG A 198 25.25 -12.01 1.96
CA ARG A 198 24.46 -12.80 2.92
C ARG A 198 23.68 -13.96 2.29
N GLY A 199 23.87 -14.20 0.98
CA GLY A 199 23.19 -15.27 0.24
C GLY A 199 21.76 -14.96 -0.17
N HIS A 200 21.38 -13.68 -0.14
CA HIS A 200 20.06 -13.18 -0.48
C HIS A 200 20.06 -12.28 -1.72
N THR A 201 18.89 -11.98 -2.22
CA THR A 201 18.67 -11.03 -3.33
C THR A 201 18.28 -9.65 -2.81
N ILE A 202 18.48 -8.61 -3.62
CA ILE A 202 18.00 -7.25 -3.29
C ILE A 202 16.46 -7.20 -3.20
N LEU A 203 15.74 -8.09 -3.88
CA LEU A 203 14.28 -8.23 -3.74
C LEU A 203 13.92 -8.68 -2.33
N GLU A 204 14.57 -9.73 -1.82
CA GLU A 204 14.37 -10.22 -0.45
C GLU A 204 14.72 -9.13 0.56
N LEU A 205 15.83 -8.39 0.34
CA LEU A 205 16.22 -7.28 1.19
C LEU A 205 15.13 -6.20 1.27
N ALA A 206 14.54 -5.83 0.13
CA ALA A 206 13.50 -4.81 0.08
C ALA A 206 12.26 -5.16 0.91
N PHE A 207 11.85 -6.43 0.91
CA PHE A 207 10.75 -6.90 1.75
C PHE A 207 11.17 -7.05 3.21
N ALA A 208 12.31 -7.67 3.47
CA ALA A 208 12.83 -7.90 4.82
C ALA A 208 12.99 -6.57 5.59
N TRP A 209 13.50 -5.52 4.92
CA TRP A 209 13.65 -4.21 5.52
C TRP A 209 12.31 -3.55 5.86
N LEU A 210 11.31 -3.63 4.98
CA LEU A 210 9.97 -3.12 5.30
C LEU A 210 9.34 -3.89 6.46
N LEU A 211 9.44 -5.22 6.44
CA LEU A 211 8.87 -6.09 7.48
C LEU A 211 9.62 -6.03 8.82
N SER A 212 10.86 -5.51 8.85
CA SER A 212 11.58 -5.26 10.11
C SER A 212 10.98 -4.10 10.92
N LYS A 213 10.11 -3.30 10.33
CA LYS A 213 9.46 -2.17 11.00
C LYS A 213 8.14 -2.61 11.65
N ASN A 214 8.05 -2.56 12.97
CA ASN A 214 6.88 -3.02 13.74
C ASN A 214 5.55 -2.39 13.31
N ILE A 215 5.59 -1.16 12.78
CA ILE A 215 4.40 -0.44 12.32
C ILE A 215 3.89 -0.95 10.96
N VAL A 216 4.71 -1.67 10.20
CA VAL A 216 4.32 -2.25 8.90
C VAL A 216 3.53 -3.53 9.13
N SER A 217 2.24 -3.48 8.86
CA SER A 217 1.32 -4.61 9.07
C SER A 217 1.42 -5.68 7.97
N THR A 218 1.65 -5.25 6.74
CA THR A 218 1.84 -6.09 5.55
C THR A 218 2.35 -5.23 4.41
N VAL A 219 2.89 -5.87 3.35
CA VAL A 219 3.45 -5.18 2.18
C VAL A 219 2.67 -5.55 0.92
N ILE A 220 2.31 -4.55 0.11
CA ILE A 220 1.60 -4.77 -1.15
C ILE A 220 2.58 -4.81 -2.31
N ALA A 221 2.69 -5.97 -2.96
CA ALA A 221 3.52 -6.16 -4.14
C ALA A 221 2.69 -6.59 -5.36
N GLY A 222 2.80 -5.82 -6.44
CA GLY A 222 2.19 -6.17 -7.71
C GLY A 222 2.94 -7.30 -8.39
N ALA A 223 2.20 -8.24 -9.01
CA ALA A 223 2.77 -9.33 -9.81
C ALA A 223 1.96 -9.53 -11.09
N THR A 224 2.64 -9.93 -12.15
CA THR A 224 2.05 -10.27 -13.45
C THR A 224 2.31 -11.73 -13.84
N LYS A 225 3.08 -12.46 -13.03
CA LYS A 225 3.45 -13.87 -13.21
C LYS A 225 3.41 -14.59 -11.88
N ILE A 226 3.15 -15.90 -11.91
CA ILE A 226 3.08 -16.75 -10.71
C ILE A 226 4.41 -16.78 -9.96
N GLU A 227 5.53 -16.85 -10.70
CA GLU A 227 6.88 -16.88 -10.13
C GLU A 227 7.18 -15.63 -9.30
N GLN A 228 6.65 -14.46 -9.72
CA GLN A 228 6.80 -13.21 -8.97
C GLN A 228 6.03 -13.26 -7.64
N ILE A 229 4.84 -13.85 -7.62
CA ILE A 229 4.06 -14.03 -6.39
C ILE A 229 4.82 -14.94 -5.43
N GLN A 230 5.36 -16.05 -5.92
CA GLN A 230 6.15 -16.99 -5.12
C GLN A 230 7.42 -16.35 -4.56
N SER A 231 8.18 -15.62 -5.41
CA SER A 231 9.38 -14.90 -4.96
C SER A 231 9.06 -13.80 -3.94
N ASN A 232 7.98 -13.03 -4.17
CA ASN A 232 7.57 -11.98 -3.24
C ASN A 232 7.12 -12.57 -1.89
N ALA A 233 6.44 -13.72 -1.89
CA ALA A 233 6.04 -14.39 -0.66
C ALA A 233 7.25 -14.96 0.11
N ALA A 234 8.16 -15.63 -0.58
CA ALA A 234 9.38 -16.19 0.01
C ALA A 234 10.33 -15.11 0.57
N ALA A 235 10.27 -13.89 0.02
CA ALA A 235 11.06 -12.75 0.51
C ALA A 235 10.73 -12.36 1.96
N ALA A 236 9.56 -12.75 2.48
CA ALA A 236 9.17 -12.52 3.87
C ALA A 236 9.87 -13.46 4.87
N ASP A 237 10.55 -14.50 4.39
CA ASP A 237 11.24 -15.48 5.26
C ASP A 237 12.58 -14.96 5.81
N TRP A 238 13.16 -13.92 5.18
CA TRP A 238 14.38 -13.30 5.70
C TRP A 238 14.06 -12.28 6.79
N VAL A 239 14.39 -12.63 8.03
CA VAL A 239 14.26 -11.74 9.18
C VAL A 239 15.60 -11.08 9.46
N LEU A 240 15.66 -9.76 9.28
CA LEU A 240 16.87 -8.97 9.54
C LEU A 240 17.15 -8.88 11.04
N THR A 241 18.43 -9.00 11.41
CA THR A 241 18.90 -8.68 12.76
C THR A 241 18.97 -7.15 12.98
N GLY A 242 19.04 -6.70 14.23
CA GLY A 242 19.23 -5.28 14.55
C GLY A 242 20.52 -4.70 13.92
N GLU A 243 21.62 -5.47 13.96
CA GLU A 243 22.89 -5.08 13.35
C GLU A 243 22.78 -4.90 11.83
N GLU A 244 22.06 -5.79 11.16
CA GLU A 244 21.81 -5.70 9.71
C GLU A 244 20.95 -4.48 9.36
N VAL A 245 19.94 -4.17 10.16
CA VAL A 245 19.13 -2.95 9.99
C VAL A 245 19.98 -1.70 10.15
N ASP A 246 20.90 -1.67 11.12
CA ASP A 246 21.81 -0.54 11.34
C ASP A 246 22.82 -0.37 10.18
N GLU A 247 23.35 -1.47 9.63
CA GLU A 247 24.21 -1.43 8.45
C GLU A 247 23.46 -0.90 7.22
N ILE A 248 22.21 -1.36 7.00
CA ILE A 248 21.37 -0.87 5.91
C ILE A 248 21.09 0.64 6.08
N ASN A 249 20.75 1.08 7.29
CA ASN A 249 20.50 2.50 7.56
C ASN A 249 21.72 3.37 7.25
N LYS A 250 22.93 2.92 7.53
CA LYS A 250 24.16 3.63 7.14
C LYS A 250 24.33 3.77 5.62
N LEU A 251 24.00 2.70 4.86
CA LEU A 251 24.00 2.76 3.39
C LEU A 251 22.96 3.73 2.83
N LEU A 252 21.85 3.92 3.55
CA LEU A 252 20.77 4.82 3.14
C LEU A 252 21.04 6.29 3.46
N GLU A 253 22.04 6.59 4.28
CA GLU A 253 22.48 7.96 4.64
C GLU A 253 23.61 8.50 3.73
N GLU A 254 24.30 7.62 2.97
CA GLU A 254 25.33 7.97 1.98
C GLU A 254 24.72 8.48 0.65
#